data_be6b7ba8f31a36db77cfb92738c6e27a
#
_entry.id   be6b7ba8f31a36db77cfb92738c6e27a
#
_cell.length_a   1.000
_cell.length_b   1.000
_cell.length_c   1.000
_cell.angle_alpha   90.00
_cell.angle_beta   90.00
_cell.angle_gamma   90.00
#
_symmetry.space_group_name_H-M   'P 1'
#
loop_
_entity.id
_entity.type
_entity.pdbx_description
1 polymer ?
#
loop_
_entity_poly.entity_id
_entity_poly.type
_entity_poly.pdbx_seq_one_letter_code
_entity_poly.pdbx_strand_id
1 'polypeptide(L)'
;MLFRSSGELGENTIPLRSVDRLIVIGSDGMMKAVQQARHTVLFPYLRPDHQAIGSINSPMQCMMKEICAQCLQAHKDPITGEETVVFSCFNQDQPLDHVDFGSLRTRLAQNGAQEKVTKLWIDHCLRDIGARPDKQRPAQIGHN
;
A
#
# COMPACT_ATOMS: atom_id res chain seq x y z
N MET A 1 0.47 -15.34 -7.97
CA MET A 1 -0.24 -14.89 -9.18
C MET A 1 0.37 -15.48 -10.43
N LEU A 2 1.69 -15.47 -10.62
CA LEU A 2 2.38 -15.96 -11.81
C LEU A 2 2.08 -17.43 -12.14
N PHE A 3 2.24 -18.32 -11.16
CA PHE A 3 1.99 -19.76 -11.33
C PHE A 3 0.54 -20.11 -11.73
N ARG A 4 -0.41 -19.28 -11.32
CA ARG A 4 -1.81 -19.47 -11.70
C ARG A 4 -2.07 -18.96 -13.12
N SER A 5 -1.36 -17.95 -13.56
CA SER A 5 -1.48 -17.37 -14.90
C SER A 5 -0.83 -18.26 -15.97
N SER A 6 0.21 -19.01 -15.60
CA SER A 6 0.90 -19.97 -16.50
C SER A 6 0.17 -21.32 -16.63
N GLY A 7 -0.81 -21.59 -15.77
CA GLY A 7 -1.51 -22.87 -15.72
C GLY A 7 -0.81 -23.96 -14.89
N GLU A 8 0.34 -23.65 -14.27
CA GLU A 8 1.10 -24.63 -13.47
C GLU A 8 0.33 -25.12 -12.22
N LEU A 9 -0.62 -24.33 -11.72
CA LEU A 9 -1.49 -24.67 -10.57
C LEU A 9 -2.87 -25.21 -10.99
N GLY A 10 -3.04 -25.66 -12.24
CA GLY A 10 -4.27 -26.16 -12.79
C GLY A 10 -4.95 -25.20 -13.78
N GLU A 11 -6.10 -25.62 -14.31
CA GLU A 11 -6.84 -24.82 -15.29
C GLU A 11 -7.30 -23.49 -14.71
N ASN A 12 -7.08 -22.42 -15.46
CA ASN A 12 -7.56 -21.10 -15.13
C ASN A 12 -9.06 -21.00 -15.44
N THR A 13 -9.88 -20.89 -14.41
CA THR A 13 -11.32 -20.68 -14.55
C THR A 13 -11.62 -19.35 -15.27
N ILE A 14 -10.77 -18.33 -15.05
CA ILE A 14 -10.86 -17.01 -15.69
C ILE A 14 -9.48 -16.69 -16.25
N PRO A 15 -9.29 -16.72 -17.56
CA PRO A 15 -8.00 -16.36 -18.16
C PRO A 15 -7.75 -14.86 -17.99
N LEU A 16 -6.53 -14.48 -17.62
CA LEU A 16 -6.18 -13.06 -17.42
C LEU A 16 -6.34 -12.22 -18.70
N ARG A 17 -6.28 -12.83 -19.86
CA ARG A 17 -6.53 -12.18 -21.16
C ARG A 17 -7.97 -11.72 -21.37
N SER A 18 -8.91 -12.21 -20.57
CA SER A 18 -10.32 -11.77 -20.59
C SER A 18 -10.60 -10.65 -19.60
N VAL A 19 -9.60 -10.23 -18.82
CA VAL A 19 -9.76 -9.22 -17.79
C VAL A 19 -9.51 -7.84 -18.37
N ASP A 20 -10.53 -6.99 -18.33
CA ASP A 20 -10.45 -5.59 -18.80
C ASP A 20 -9.87 -4.66 -17.72
N ARG A 21 -10.10 -4.98 -16.45
CA ARG A 21 -9.71 -4.12 -15.34
C ARG A 21 -9.15 -4.91 -14.17
N LEU A 22 -8.01 -4.43 -13.64
CA LEU A 22 -7.41 -4.91 -12.41
C LEU A 22 -7.68 -3.89 -11.30
N ILE A 23 -8.24 -4.33 -10.19
CA ILE A 23 -8.37 -3.52 -8.98
C ILE A 23 -7.39 -4.09 -7.96
N VAL A 24 -6.50 -3.24 -7.47
CA VAL A 24 -5.42 -3.64 -6.57
C VAL A 24 -5.61 -2.93 -5.23
N ILE A 25 -5.84 -3.71 -4.18
CA ILE A 25 -6.06 -3.21 -2.81
C ILE A 25 -5.06 -3.91 -1.90
N GLY A 26 -4.28 -3.14 -1.15
CA GLY A 26 -3.31 -3.72 -0.21
C GLY A 26 -2.23 -2.74 0.21
N SER A 27 -1.09 -3.25 0.67
CA SER A 27 0.03 -2.40 1.05
C SER A 27 0.64 -1.68 -0.15
N ASP A 28 1.25 -0.51 0.11
CA ASP A 28 1.98 0.27 -0.89
C ASP A 28 3.03 -0.56 -1.64
N GLY A 29 3.76 -1.39 -0.91
CA GLY A 29 4.75 -2.30 -1.48
C GLY A 29 4.15 -3.35 -2.41
N MET A 30 3.00 -3.92 -2.06
CA MET A 30 2.29 -4.88 -2.91
C MET A 30 1.75 -4.19 -4.17
N MET A 31 1.12 -3.03 -4.03
CA MET A 31 0.58 -2.28 -5.16
C MET A 31 1.68 -1.87 -6.14
N LYS A 32 2.83 -1.41 -5.62
CA LYS A 32 4.03 -1.13 -6.43
C LYS A 32 4.53 -2.37 -7.17
N ALA A 33 4.58 -3.52 -6.48
CA ALA A 33 5.02 -4.76 -7.12
C ALA A 33 4.08 -5.18 -8.25
N VAL A 34 2.76 -5.01 -8.08
CA VAL A 34 1.77 -5.27 -9.14
C VAL A 34 1.91 -4.28 -10.29
N GLN A 35 2.11 -2.97 -10.00
CA GLN A 35 2.39 -1.96 -11.02
C GLN A 35 3.56 -2.37 -11.91
N GLN A 36 4.67 -2.80 -11.31
CA GLN A 36 5.85 -3.25 -12.07
C GLN A 36 5.60 -4.58 -12.80
N ALA A 37 4.97 -5.55 -12.14
CA ALA A 37 4.73 -6.88 -12.69
C ALA A 37 3.83 -6.85 -13.94
N ARG A 38 2.84 -5.95 -13.99
CA ARG A 38 1.93 -5.86 -15.15
C ARG A 38 2.61 -5.41 -16.44
N HIS A 39 3.73 -4.68 -16.33
CA HIS A 39 4.54 -4.25 -17.49
C HIS A 39 5.69 -5.22 -17.80
N THR A 40 5.90 -6.23 -16.96
CA THR A 40 6.98 -7.22 -17.12
C THR A 40 6.44 -8.64 -17.17
N VAL A 41 6.45 -9.33 -16.04
CA VAL A 41 6.13 -10.76 -15.94
C VAL A 41 4.66 -11.10 -16.19
N LEU A 42 3.75 -10.18 -15.98
CA LEU A 42 2.32 -10.38 -16.24
C LEU A 42 1.89 -9.90 -17.64
N PHE A 43 2.71 -9.11 -18.31
CA PHE A 43 2.40 -8.52 -19.61
C PHE A 43 1.93 -9.54 -20.64
N PRO A 44 2.56 -10.73 -20.82
CA PRO A 44 2.13 -11.71 -21.80
C PRO A 44 0.75 -12.34 -21.52
N TYR A 45 0.28 -12.24 -20.29
CA TYR A 45 -0.97 -12.85 -19.82
C TYR A 45 -2.14 -11.85 -19.74
N LEU A 46 -1.86 -10.55 -19.80
CA LEU A 46 -2.86 -9.50 -19.72
C LEU A 46 -3.25 -9.01 -21.12
N ARG A 47 -4.42 -8.40 -21.22
CA ARG A 47 -4.80 -7.65 -22.42
C ARG A 47 -3.92 -6.39 -22.52
N PRO A 48 -3.51 -6.00 -23.74
CA PRO A 48 -2.70 -4.80 -23.94
C PRO A 48 -3.38 -3.52 -23.45
N ASP A 49 -4.71 -3.47 -23.56
CA ASP A 49 -5.57 -2.31 -23.23
C ASP A 49 -6.20 -2.39 -21.83
N HIS A 50 -5.76 -3.34 -20.98
CA HIS A 50 -6.32 -3.49 -19.64
C HIS A 50 -6.02 -2.25 -18.78
N GLN A 51 -6.98 -1.87 -17.97
CA GLN A 51 -6.84 -0.81 -16.96
C GLN A 51 -6.36 -1.39 -15.64
N ALA A 52 -5.57 -0.63 -14.88
CA ALA A 52 -5.25 -0.98 -13.52
C ALA A 52 -5.53 0.20 -12.58
N ILE A 53 -6.27 -0.10 -11.53
CA ILE A 53 -6.70 0.85 -10.51
C ILE A 53 -6.12 0.39 -9.18
N GLY A 54 -5.44 1.29 -8.48
CA GLY A 54 -5.02 1.09 -7.10
C GLY A 54 -5.98 1.80 -6.15
N SER A 55 -6.47 1.10 -5.14
CA SER A 55 -7.21 1.75 -4.06
C SER A 55 -6.21 2.23 -3.01
N ILE A 56 -5.91 3.53 -3.06
CA ILE A 56 -4.89 4.16 -2.20
C ILE A 56 -5.54 4.68 -0.94
N ASN A 57 -5.30 4.02 0.17
CA ASN A 57 -5.77 4.49 1.46
C ASN A 57 -4.93 5.68 1.93
N SER A 58 -5.61 6.72 2.39
CA SER A 58 -4.96 7.79 3.14
C SER A 58 -4.43 7.24 4.47
N PRO A 59 -3.20 7.59 4.89
CA PRO A 59 -2.65 7.18 6.17
C PRO A 59 -3.42 7.73 7.37
N MET A 60 -4.31 8.68 7.14
CA MET A 60 -5.11 9.31 8.19
C MET A 60 -6.58 9.41 7.76
N GLN A 61 -7.47 9.07 8.68
CA GLN A 61 -8.89 9.35 8.51
C GLN A 61 -9.11 10.86 8.59
N CYS A 62 -9.76 11.41 7.59
CA CYS A 62 -10.12 12.81 7.56
C CYS A 62 -11.62 12.97 7.23
N MET A 63 -12.09 14.20 7.26
CA MET A 63 -13.48 14.54 6.92
C MET A 63 -13.72 14.54 5.39
N MET A 64 -12.77 14.06 4.59
CA MET A 64 -12.82 14.00 3.12
C MET A 64 -13.18 15.35 2.46
N LYS A 65 -12.64 16.44 3.01
CA LYS A 65 -12.92 17.81 2.52
C LYS A 65 -11.75 18.46 1.80
N GLU A 66 -10.67 17.70 1.53
CA GLU A 66 -9.48 18.20 0.82
C GLU A 66 -8.82 19.44 1.48
N ILE A 67 -8.96 19.60 2.81
CA ILE A 67 -8.52 20.80 3.52
C ILE A 67 -7.14 20.59 4.17
N CYS A 68 -6.91 19.44 4.83
CA CYS A 68 -5.71 19.26 5.64
C CYS A 68 -4.45 18.89 4.86
N ALA A 69 -4.57 18.59 3.58
CA ALA A 69 -3.48 18.20 2.67
C ALA A 69 -2.62 16.98 3.10
N GLN A 70 -3.00 16.27 4.16
CA GLN A 70 -2.24 15.11 4.66
C GLN A 70 -2.35 13.89 3.76
N CYS A 71 -3.40 13.80 2.95
CA CYS A 71 -3.64 12.74 2.00
C CYS A 71 -3.20 13.07 0.58
N LEU A 72 -2.44 14.13 0.37
CA LEU A 72 -1.88 14.46 -0.93
C LEU A 72 -1.05 13.30 -1.46
N GLN A 73 -1.36 12.88 -2.68
CA GLN A 73 -0.69 11.82 -3.38
C GLN A 73 -0.07 12.35 -4.67
N ALA A 74 1.23 12.20 -4.81
CA ALA A 74 1.91 12.55 -6.05
C ALA A 74 1.59 11.52 -7.14
N HIS A 75 1.23 12.02 -8.30
CA HIS A 75 1.04 11.28 -9.52
C HIS A 75 2.06 11.73 -10.54
N LYS A 76 2.53 10.79 -11.35
CA LYS A 76 3.40 11.05 -12.48
C LYS A 76 2.84 10.34 -13.71
N ASP A 77 2.53 11.09 -14.74
CA ASP A 77 2.08 10.51 -16.00
C ASP A 77 3.21 9.66 -16.61
N PRO A 78 2.98 8.38 -16.91
CA PRO A 78 4.04 7.51 -17.43
C PRO A 78 4.47 7.86 -18.87
N ILE A 79 3.66 8.64 -19.62
CA ILE A 79 3.91 9.00 -21.01
C ILE A 79 4.53 10.39 -21.10
N THR A 80 3.89 11.39 -20.48
CA THR A 80 4.33 12.79 -20.56
C THR A 80 5.35 13.15 -19.49
N GLY A 81 5.40 12.39 -18.39
CA GLY A 81 6.22 12.70 -17.22
C GLY A 81 5.67 13.85 -16.38
N GLU A 82 4.48 14.37 -16.71
CA GLU A 82 3.84 15.44 -15.96
C GLU A 82 3.54 14.99 -14.53
N GLU A 83 3.87 15.84 -13.57
CA GLU A 83 3.60 15.59 -12.16
C GLU A 83 2.36 16.35 -11.72
N THR A 84 1.43 15.63 -11.12
CA THR A 84 0.19 16.17 -10.58
C THR A 84 0.00 15.69 -9.14
N VAL A 85 -0.93 16.30 -8.43
CA VAL A 85 -1.22 15.94 -7.04
C VAL A 85 -2.71 15.72 -6.89
N VAL A 86 -3.09 14.61 -6.27
CA VAL A 86 -4.48 14.28 -5.96
C VAL A 86 -4.68 14.09 -4.46
N PHE A 87 -5.90 14.34 -3.99
CA PHE A 87 -6.30 14.05 -2.62
C PHE A 87 -6.84 12.63 -2.53
N SER A 88 -6.07 11.69 -1.97
CA SER A 88 -6.49 10.29 -1.89
C SER A 88 -7.67 10.06 -0.94
N CYS A 89 -7.98 10.98 -0.04
CA CYS A 89 -9.19 10.90 0.79
C CYS A 89 -10.50 11.02 -0.01
N PHE A 90 -10.45 11.72 -1.13
CA PHE A 90 -11.59 11.89 -2.05
C PHE A 90 -11.47 11.00 -3.28
N ASN A 91 -10.24 10.79 -3.77
CA ASN A 91 -9.93 9.98 -4.94
C ASN A 91 -9.17 8.73 -4.50
N GLN A 92 -9.87 7.77 -3.90
CA GLN A 92 -9.24 6.52 -3.44
C GLN A 92 -8.83 5.62 -4.60
N ASP A 93 -9.68 5.54 -5.61
CA ASP A 93 -9.44 4.73 -6.80
C ASP A 93 -8.64 5.53 -7.82
N GLN A 94 -7.35 5.20 -7.92
CA GLN A 94 -6.39 5.94 -8.72
C GLN A 94 -5.82 5.06 -9.84
N PRO A 95 -5.53 5.61 -11.03
CA PRO A 95 -4.80 4.88 -12.06
C PRO A 95 -3.46 4.40 -11.49
N LEU A 96 -3.25 3.08 -11.45
CA LEU A 96 -2.12 2.48 -10.75
C LEU A 96 -0.77 2.96 -11.29
N ASP A 97 -0.67 3.21 -12.60
CA ASP A 97 0.57 3.63 -13.25
C ASP A 97 0.96 5.08 -12.97
N HIS A 98 -0.01 5.91 -12.59
CA HIS A 98 0.25 7.30 -12.24
C HIS A 98 0.76 7.48 -10.82
N VAL A 99 0.48 6.51 -9.92
CA VAL A 99 0.83 6.62 -8.50
C VAL A 99 2.35 6.59 -8.31
N ASP A 100 2.91 7.65 -7.73
CA ASP A 100 4.29 7.66 -7.25
C ASP A 100 4.39 6.95 -5.89
N PHE A 101 4.64 5.64 -5.93
CA PHE A 101 4.84 4.84 -4.72
C PHE A 101 6.10 5.20 -3.93
N GLY A 102 7.07 5.89 -4.53
CA GLY A 102 8.24 6.41 -3.82
C GLY A 102 7.84 7.53 -2.87
N SER A 103 7.12 8.51 -3.39
CA SER A 103 6.55 9.62 -2.62
C SER A 103 5.60 9.11 -1.53
N LEU A 104 4.68 8.19 -1.87
CA LEU A 104 3.75 7.59 -0.92
C LEU A 104 4.48 6.93 0.25
N ARG A 105 5.49 6.10 -0.04
CA ARG A 105 6.28 5.41 0.98
C ARG A 105 7.02 6.39 1.90
N THR A 106 7.58 7.46 1.35
CA THR A 106 8.25 8.50 2.14
C THR A 106 7.29 9.16 3.11
N ARG A 107 6.08 9.46 2.66
CA ARG A 107 5.03 10.05 3.51
C ARG A 107 4.54 9.09 4.60
N LEU A 108 4.31 7.83 4.26
CA LEU A 108 3.93 6.81 5.24
C LEU A 108 5.03 6.61 6.30
N ALA A 109 6.29 6.69 5.91
CA ALA A 109 7.42 6.58 6.84
C ALA A 109 7.48 7.74 7.85
N GLN A 110 7.00 8.94 7.48
CA GLN A 110 6.93 10.09 8.40
C GLN A 110 5.96 9.84 9.57
N ASN A 111 4.90 9.08 9.35
CA ASN A 111 3.94 8.71 10.40
C ASN A 111 4.44 7.52 11.26
N GLY A 112 5.43 6.79 10.81
CA GLY A 112 5.92 5.58 11.49
C GLY A 112 6.48 5.84 12.89
N ALA A 113 7.06 7.00 13.16
CA ALA A 113 7.53 7.37 14.50
C ALA A 113 6.36 7.60 15.46
N GLN A 114 5.32 8.32 15.01
CA GLN A 114 4.12 8.56 15.80
C GLN A 114 3.36 7.26 16.09
N GLU A 115 3.23 6.39 15.11
CA GLU A 115 2.61 5.06 15.31
C GLU A 115 3.36 4.21 16.32
N LYS A 116 4.69 4.22 16.27
CA LYS A 116 5.53 3.52 17.26
C LYS A 116 5.32 4.05 18.67
N VAL A 117 5.34 5.37 18.85
CA VAL A 117 5.11 6.01 20.15
C VAL A 117 3.72 5.69 20.66
N THR A 118 2.71 5.83 19.82
CA THR A 118 1.31 5.50 20.17
C THR A 118 1.17 4.04 20.58
N LYS A 119 1.78 3.12 19.83
CA LYS A 119 1.77 1.69 20.16
C LYS A 119 2.45 1.40 21.49
N LEU A 120 3.62 2.00 21.76
CA LEU A 120 4.32 1.85 23.02
C LEU A 120 3.50 2.40 24.20
N TRP A 121 2.83 3.54 23.99
CA TRP A 121 1.95 4.11 24.98
C TRP A 121 0.74 3.23 25.28
N ILE A 122 0.07 2.72 24.24
CA ILE A 122 -1.05 1.77 24.40
C ILE A 122 -0.59 0.50 25.13
N ASP A 123 0.57 -0.06 24.76
CA ASP A 123 1.12 -1.25 25.43
C ASP A 123 1.48 -0.98 26.89
N HIS A 124 1.91 0.23 27.22
CA HIS A 124 2.14 0.66 28.61
C HIS A 124 0.81 0.74 29.38
N CYS A 125 -0.17 1.44 28.87
CA CYS A 125 -1.48 1.56 29.50
C CYS A 125 -2.15 0.18 29.69
N LEU A 126 -2.08 -0.72 28.71
CA LEU A 126 -2.64 -2.06 28.80
C LEU A 126 -1.96 -2.92 29.87
N ARG A 127 -0.67 -2.70 30.14
CA ARG A 127 0.03 -3.36 31.24
C ARG A 127 -0.41 -2.81 32.59
N ASP A 128 -0.51 -1.49 32.71
CA ASP A 128 -0.92 -0.83 33.96
C ASP A 128 -2.32 -1.26 34.42
N ILE A 129 -3.23 -1.51 33.50
CA ILE A 129 -4.57 -2.03 33.81
C ILE A 129 -4.62 -3.57 33.87
N GLY A 130 -3.46 -4.26 33.78
CA GLY A 130 -3.40 -5.71 33.87
C GLY A 130 -3.98 -6.48 32.67
N ALA A 131 -4.30 -5.79 31.57
CA ALA A 131 -4.88 -6.40 30.38
C ALA A 131 -3.86 -7.16 29.52
N ARG A 132 -2.54 -6.95 29.75
CA ARG A 132 -1.47 -7.72 29.12
C ARG A 132 -0.42 -8.16 30.15
N PRO A 133 0.06 -9.41 30.07
CA PRO A 133 1.16 -9.86 30.90
C PRO A 133 2.44 -9.06 30.58
N ASP A 134 3.19 -8.75 31.62
CA ASP A 134 4.49 -8.10 31.47
C ASP A 134 5.42 -9.02 30.66
N LYS A 135 5.88 -8.57 29.49
CA LYS A 135 6.95 -9.27 28.79
C LYS A 135 8.19 -9.08 29.63
N GLN A 136 8.69 -10.18 30.23
CA GLN A 136 9.89 -10.20 31.04
C GLN A 136 10.93 -9.28 30.44
N ARG A 137 11.37 -8.27 31.22
CA ARG A 137 12.56 -7.50 30.90
C ARG A 137 13.69 -8.48 30.63
N PRO A 138 14.44 -8.35 29.52
CA PRO A 138 15.66 -9.12 29.40
C PRO A 138 16.50 -8.85 30.63
N ALA A 139 16.98 -9.92 31.28
CA ALA A 139 17.78 -9.84 32.48
C ALA A 139 18.89 -8.80 32.26
N GLN A 140 18.96 -7.83 33.17
CA GLN A 140 20.08 -6.89 33.19
C GLN A 140 21.34 -7.70 33.32
N ILE A 141 22.19 -7.70 32.31
CA ILE A 141 23.54 -8.28 32.38
C ILE A 141 24.28 -7.41 33.41
N GLY A 142 24.42 -7.97 34.62
CA GLY A 142 25.20 -7.35 35.67
C GLY A 142 26.66 -7.22 35.21
N HIS A 143 27.10 -6.00 35.05
CA HIS A 143 28.53 -5.73 35.01
C HIS A 143 29.09 -5.87 36.41
N ASN A 144 29.82 -7.00 36.65
CA ASN A 144 30.81 -7.11 37.68
C ASN A 144 32.13 -6.56 37.17
#